data_dd59928e750751ff36afe867607b7eab
#
_entry.id   dd59928e750751ff36afe867607b7eab
#
_cell.length_a   1.000
_cell.length_b   1.000
_cell.length_c   1.000
_cell.angle_alpha   90.00
_cell.angle_beta   90.00
_cell.angle_gamma   90.00
#
_symmetry.space_group_name_H-M   'P 1'
#
loop_
_entity.id
_entity.type
_entity.pdbx_description
1 polymer ?
#
loop_
_entity_poly.entity_id
_entity_poly.type
_entity_poly.pdbx_seq_one_letter_code
_entity_poly.pdbx_strand_id
1 'polypeptide(L)'
;VDTPYYDLGKTTAEEWKIAKDAPGVFAEIRTPYLRFILPAKFIRHIEDPQKAAEFWTNVTALSATAMGLENRTTPMTMTFDQYITVGIAYANVWGWSCNLPPEWAKDAFDYDGVVKNGSWGIIHEINHHYQRRYNNYSDEWGLGTDFTEITNNALSAASYILYTNIAASRGEEGTYDWNKVADPYSSLKQQIFEGVKYYPGVPNIGNFMFSTFAHEIGPINYVNVIKSTYEGGTFNGIYIPPYDYRLESQGGLKRDDRYDDMAYRFCVAGGRDYTWYIQKE
;
A
#
# COMPACT_ATOMS: atom_id res chain seq x y z
N VAL A 1 13.56 14.97 29.17
CA VAL A 1 12.21 14.51 29.58
C VAL A 1 12.04 13.11 29.03
N ASP A 2 11.73 12.15 29.92
CA ASP A 2 11.51 10.77 29.49
C ASP A 2 10.27 10.69 28.61
N THR A 3 10.39 9.94 27.53
CA THR A 3 9.37 9.79 26.49
C THR A 3 8.87 8.35 26.51
N PRO A 4 7.55 8.08 26.38
CA PRO A 4 7.06 6.73 26.15
C PRO A 4 7.81 6.10 24.97
N TYR A 5 8.41 4.95 25.21
CA TYR A 5 9.27 4.29 24.23
C TYR A 5 9.02 2.78 24.20
N TYR A 6 8.85 2.24 23.00
CA TYR A 6 8.74 0.82 22.73
C TYR A 6 9.61 0.43 21.53
N ASP A 7 10.36 -0.65 21.63
CA ASP A 7 11.15 -1.22 20.54
C ASP A 7 10.78 -2.70 20.41
N LEU A 8 10.17 -3.08 19.29
CA LEU A 8 9.69 -4.44 19.03
C LEU A 8 10.82 -5.46 19.15
N GLY A 9 10.58 -6.47 19.98
CA GLY A 9 11.55 -7.52 20.27
C GLY A 9 12.67 -7.14 21.27
N LYS A 10 12.63 -5.91 21.82
CA LYS A 10 13.59 -5.47 22.85
C LYS A 10 12.91 -5.00 24.13
N THR A 11 11.80 -4.27 24.00
CA THR A 11 11.03 -3.80 25.15
C THR A 11 10.08 -4.91 25.62
N THR A 12 10.21 -5.32 26.88
CA THR A 12 9.31 -6.30 27.48
C THR A 12 7.95 -5.68 27.84
N ALA A 13 6.94 -6.51 28.07
CA ALA A 13 5.62 -6.06 28.49
C ALA A 13 5.67 -5.30 29.83
N GLU A 14 6.53 -5.73 30.75
CA GLU A 14 6.74 -5.09 32.05
C GLU A 14 7.38 -3.71 31.91
N GLU A 15 8.40 -3.60 31.06
CA GLU A 15 9.04 -2.31 30.76
C GLU A 15 8.06 -1.36 30.07
N TRP A 16 7.23 -1.85 29.15
CA TRP A 16 6.23 -1.02 28.49
C TRP A 16 5.18 -0.47 29.46
N LYS A 17 4.71 -1.26 30.42
CA LYS A 17 3.75 -0.80 31.44
C LYS A 17 4.25 0.42 32.21
N ILE A 18 5.57 0.54 32.37
CA ILE A 18 6.18 1.69 33.01
C ILE A 18 6.44 2.81 31.99
N ALA A 19 7.01 2.47 30.86
CA ALA A 19 7.43 3.42 29.84
C ALA A 19 6.26 4.20 29.22
N LYS A 20 5.08 3.61 29.06
CA LYS A 20 3.91 4.27 28.48
C LYS A 20 3.44 5.49 29.26
N ASP A 21 3.72 5.53 30.56
CA ASP A 21 3.33 6.62 31.47
C ASP A 21 4.40 7.71 31.60
N ALA A 22 5.53 7.59 30.90
CA ALA A 22 6.55 8.62 30.85
C ALA A 22 5.94 9.98 30.47
N PRO A 23 6.43 11.12 31.04
CA PRO A 23 5.76 12.42 30.94
C PRO A 23 5.87 13.08 29.57
N GLY A 24 6.67 12.57 28.64
CA GLY A 24 6.84 13.11 27.30
C GLY A 24 5.52 13.24 26.54
N VAL A 25 5.34 14.35 25.82
CA VAL A 25 4.11 14.62 25.03
C VAL A 25 4.04 13.81 23.74
N PHE A 26 5.19 13.38 23.25
CA PHE A 26 5.31 12.44 22.14
C PHE A 26 5.82 11.09 22.63
N ALA A 27 5.50 10.07 21.90
CA ALA A 27 5.97 8.72 22.10
C ALA A 27 6.72 8.25 20.87
N GLU A 28 7.60 7.28 21.07
CA GLU A 28 8.29 6.60 19.99
C GLU A 28 8.03 5.09 20.07
N ILE A 29 7.55 4.51 18.95
CA ILE A 29 7.44 3.06 18.79
C ILE A 29 8.29 2.66 17.59
N ARG A 30 9.19 1.71 17.81
CA ARG A 30 10.08 1.18 16.77
C ARG A 30 9.75 -0.25 16.38
N THR A 31 9.86 -0.48 15.09
CA THR A 31 9.87 -1.81 14.48
C THR A 31 11.12 -1.95 13.60
N PRO A 32 11.44 -3.12 13.05
CA PRO A 32 12.55 -3.27 12.12
C PRO A 32 12.52 -2.29 10.94
N TYR A 33 11.34 -1.91 10.46
CA TYR A 33 11.18 -1.12 9.24
C TYR A 33 10.56 0.24 9.44
N LEU A 34 9.93 0.50 10.59
CA LEU A 34 9.23 1.74 10.87
C LEU A 34 9.61 2.32 12.24
N ARG A 35 9.64 3.63 12.29
CA ARG A 35 9.80 4.42 13.50
C ARG A 35 8.62 5.37 13.61
N PHE A 36 7.70 5.12 14.52
CA PHE A 36 6.55 5.96 14.78
C PHE A 36 6.87 7.02 15.81
N ILE A 37 6.64 8.29 15.47
CA ILE A 37 6.67 9.43 16.38
C ILE A 37 5.26 9.99 16.43
N LEU A 38 4.61 9.86 17.57
CA LEU A 38 3.18 10.14 17.70
C LEU A 38 2.82 10.73 19.07
N PRO A 39 1.68 11.45 19.18
CA PRO A 39 1.28 12.03 20.45
C PRO A 39 1.03 10.93 21.50
N ALA A 40 1.75 11.00 22.61
CA ALA A 40 1.74 10.00 23.68
C ALA A 40 0.33 9.72 24.25
N LYS A 41 -0.55 10.72 24.22
CA LYS A 41 -1.95 10.58 24.67
C LYS A 41 -2.72 9.48 23.94
N PHE A 42 -2.34 9.16 22.70
CA PHE A 42 -3.03 8.16 21.89
C PHE A 42 -2.54 6.74 22.12
N ILE A 43 -1.42 6.56 22.86
CA ILE A 43 -0.89 5.21 23.10
C ILE A 43 -0.81 4.82 24.58
N ARG A 44 -0.98 5.75 25.52
CA ARG A 44 -0.89 5.43 26.95
C ARG A 44 -1.91 4.40 27.42
N HIS A 45 -3.05 4.27 26.74
CA HIS A 45 -4.08 3.27 27.07
C HIS A 45 -3.75 1.90 26.47
N ILE A 46 -2.78 1.78 25.56
CA ILE A 46 -2.41 0.51 24.94
C ILE A 46 -1.65 -0.34 25.97
N GLU A 47 -2.22 -1.50 26.30
CA GLU A 47 -1.60 -2.40 27.26
C GLU A 47 -0.46 -3.22 26.64
N ASP A 48 -0.60 -3.60 25.38
CA ASP A 48 0.41 -4.35 24.62
C ASP A 48 0.47 -3.87 23.17
N PRO A 49 1.51 -3.14 22.78
CA PRO A 49 1.70 -2.66 21.40
C PRO A 49 2.31 -3.71 20.47
N GLN A 50 2.71 -4.90 20.97
CA GLN A 50 3.49 -5.88 20.22
C GLN A 50 2.77 -6.32 18.95
N LYS A 51 1.53 -6.76 19.05
CA LYS A 51 0.77 -7.26 17.90
C LYS A 51 0.60 -6.20 16.80
N ALA A 52 0.32 -4.95 17.17
CA ALA A 52 0.20 -3.87 16.22
C ALA A 52 1.56 -3.54 15.57
N ALA A 53 2.65 -3.56 16.33
CA ALA A 53 4.00 -3.36 15.83
C ALA A 53 4.43 -4.49 14.86
N GLU A 54 4.06 -5.73 15.14
CA GLU A 54 4.24 -6.88 14.26
C GLU A 54 3.42 -6.75 12.97
N PHE A 55 2.16 -6.29 13.08
CA PHE A 55 1.33 -5.99 11.91
C PHE A 55 2.02 -4.99 10.98
N TRP A 56 2.47 -3.86 11.50
CA TRP A 56 3.16 -2.84 10.71
C TRP A 56 4.46 -3.36 10.09
N THR A 57 5.21 -4.18 10.81
CA THR A 57 6.40 -4.84 10.29
C THR A 57 6.07 -5.72 9.08
N ASN A 58 5.05 -6.57 9.23
CA ASN A 58 4.66 -7.53 8.20
C ASN A 58 4.08 -6.84 6.96
N VAL A 59 3.20 -5.86 7.12
CA VAL A 59 2.61 -5.12 6.01
C VAL A 59 3.71 -4.39 5.22
N THR A 60 4.65 -3.75 5.92
CA THR A 60 5.77 -3.05 5.28
C THR A 60 6.67 -4.04 4.51
N ALA A 61 6.97 -5.19 5.10
CA ALA A 61 7.74 -6.24 4.43
C ALA A 61 7.02 -6.78 3.18
N LEU A 62 5.71 -6.96 3.24
CA LEU A 62 4.91 -7.41 2.11
C LEU A 62 4.85 -6.37 0.99
N SER A 63 4.79 -5.08 1.32
CA SER A 63 4.87 -4.00 0.33
C SER A 63 6.19 -4.03 -0.44
N ALA A 64 7.31 -4.20 0.26
CA ALA A 64 8.61 -4.35 -0.38
C ALA A 64 8.65 -5.60 -1.27
N THR A 65 8.21 -6.75 -0.75
CA THR A 65 8.20 -8.03 -1.47
C THR A 65 7.32 -7.96 -2.73
N ALA A 66 6.14 -7.34 -2.63
CA ALA A 66 5.24 -7.16 -3.77
C ALA A 66 5.89 -6.39 -4.92
N MET A 67 6.82 -5.49 -4.60
CA MET A 67 7.54 -4.70 -5.59
C MET A 67 8.92 -5.29 -5.95
N GLY A 68 9.22 -6.51 -5.50
CA GLY A 68 10.55 -7.11 -5.72
C GLY A 68 11.67 -6.30 -5.09
N LEU A 69 11.41 -5.63 -3.97
CA LEU A 69 12.38 -4.80 -3.27
C LEU A 69 12.78 -5.46 -1.94
N GLU A 70 14.00 -5.17 -1.51
CA GLU A 70 14.42 -5.45 -0.16
C GLU A 70 14.01 -4.31 0.78
N ASN A 71 13.66 -4.68 2.01
CA ASN A 71 13.43 -3.67 3.04
C ASN A 71 14.74 -2.97 3.40
N ARG A 72 14.66 -1.67 3.58
CA ARG A 72 15.82 -0.90 4.06
C ARG A 72 16.11 -1.24 5.51
N THR A 73 17.39 -1.26 5.86
CA THR A 73 17.86 -1.44 7.25
C THR A 73 17.57 -0.20 8.12
N THR A 74 17.45 0.97 7.49
CA THR A 74 17.03 2.21 8.18
C THR A 74 15.52 2.28 8.23
N PRO A 75 14.90 2.31 9.42
CA PRO A 75 13.45 2.42 9.54
C PRO A 75 12.92 3.72 8.92
N MET A 76 11.77 3.62 8.25
CA MET A 76 11.03 4.78 7.75
C MET A 76 10.42 5.53 8.94
N THR A 77 10.54 6.85 8.96
CA THR A 77 9.96 7.67 10.04
C THR A 77 8.51 8.03 9.71
N MET A 78 7.60 7.64 10.59
CA MET A 78 6.17 7.94 10.54
C MET A 78 5.87 9.02 11.59
N THR A 79 5.72 10.27 11.18
CA THR A 79 5.48 11.40 12.08
C THR A 79 4.01 11.78 12.08
N PHE A 80 3.37 11.73 13.24
CA PHE A 80 1.99 12.15 13.41
C PHE A 80 1.96 13.56 13.99
N ASP A 81 1.74 14.54 13.12
CA ASP A 81 1.78 15.97 13.46
C ASP A 81 0.66 16.71 12.72
N GLN A 82 0.26 17.85 13.28
CA GLN A 82 -0.71 18.76 12.68
C GLN A 82 -0.13 19.63 11.55
N TYR A 83 1.18 19.70 11.42
CA TYR A 83 1.86 20.50 10.39
C TYR A 83 2.05 19.70 9.10
N ILE A 84 0.91 19.35 8.47
CA ILE A 84 0.92 18.72 7.15
C ILE A 84 0.83 19.83 6.11
N THR A 85 1.80 19.88 5.21
CA THR A 85 1.93 20.96 4.22
C THR A 85 1.36 20.60 2.85
N VAL A 86 1.09 19.34 2.60
CA VAL A 86 0.56 18.83 1.33
C VAL A 86 -0.51 17.77 1.61
N GLY A 87 -1.70 17.95 1.04
CA GLY A 87 -2.80 17.01 1.17
C GLY A 87 -3.32 16.81 2.60
N ILE A 88 -3.85 15.62 2.87
CA ILE A 88 -4.27 15.19 4.20
C ILE A 88 -3.11 14.52 4.94
N ALA A 89 -2.27 13.80 4.22
CA ALA A 89 -1.03 13.17 4.63
C ALA A 89 -0.08 13.21 3.43
N TYR A 90 1.20 12.95 3.65
CA TYR A 90 2.12 12.80 2.51
C TYR A 90 3.34 11.95 2.86
N ALA A 91 3.84 11.24 1.84
CA ALA A 91 5.10 10.53 1.86
C ALA A 91 6.24 11.41 1.34
N ASN A 92 7.23 11.67 2.17
CA ASN A 92 8.48 12.29 1.73
C ASN A 92 9.43 11.19 1.25
N VAL A 93 9.27 10.80 -0.02
CA VAL A 93 10.04 9.68 -0.60
C VAL A 93 11.56 9.91 -0.60
N TRP A 94 11.99 11.16 -0.65
CA TRP A 94 13.40 11.51 -0.56
C TRP A 94 13.94 11.43 0.86
N GLY A 95 13.13 11.80 1.85
CA GLY A 95 13.48 11.78 3.27
C GLY A 95 13.22 10.45 3.97
N TRP A 96 12.67 9.44 3.29
CA TRP A 96 12.28 8.16 3.86
C TRP A 96 11.39 8.35 5.10
N SER A 97 10.35 9.16 4.95
CA SER A 97 9.43 9.52 6.03
C SER A 97 8.03 9.83 5.52
N CYS A 98 7.04 9.66 6.39
CA CYS A 98 5.66 10.06 6.16
C CYS A 98 5.23 11.06 7.22
N ASN A 99 4.41 12.04 6.82
CA ASN A 99 3.73 12.94 7.74
C ASN A 99 2.24 12.67 7.71
N LEU A 100 1.68 12.39 8.86
CA LEU A 100 0.35 11.84 9.04
C LEU A 100 -0.45 12.68 10.02
N PRO A 101 -1.79 12.80 9.86
CA PRO A 101 -2.64 13.46 10.83
C PRO A 101 -2.48 12.84 12.22
N PRO A 102 -2.41 13.63 13.29
CA PRO A 102 -2.24 13.10 14.65
C PRO A 102 -3.41 12.20 15.07
N GLU A 103 -4.61 12.40 14.52
CA GLU A 103 -5.79 11.60 14.80
C GLU A 103 -5.64 10.15 14.31
N TRP A 104 -4.86 9.91 13.26
CA TRP A 104 -4.61 8.55 12.76
C TRP A 104 -3.73 7.73 13.71
N ALA A 105 -2.98 8.39 14.59
CA ALA A 105 -2.23 7.71 15.65
C ALA A 105 -3.13 6.97 16.64
N LYS A 106 -4.38 7.43 16.81
CA LYS A 106 -5.36 6.84 17.72
C LYS A 106 -5.63 5.37 17.40
N ASP A 107 -5.73 5.06 16.10
CA ASP A 107 -6.10 3.74 15.63
C ASP A 107 -4.87 2.91 15.21
N ALA A 108 -3.69 3.56 15.05
CA ALA A 108 -2.48 2.92 14.52
C ALA A 108 -1.99 1.72 15.37
N PHE A 109 -2.27 1.71 16.67
CA PHE A 109 -1.90 0.66 17.60
C PHE A 109 -3.08 -0.05 18.26
N ASP A 110 -4.29 0.20 17.79
CA ASP A 110 -5.45 -0.66 18.01
C ASP A 110 -5.39 -1.84 17.03
N TYR A 111 -4.80 -2.96 17.47
CA TYR A 111 -4.58 -4.12 16.62
C TYR A 111 -5.86 -4.65 15.98
N ASP A 112 -6.91 -4.81 16.75
CA ASP A 112 -8.18 -5.33 16.23
C ASP A 112 -8.80 -4.36 15.21
N GLY A 113 -8.74 -3.07 15.48
CA GLY A 113 -9.19 -2.04 14.57
C GLY A 113 -8.39 -2.02 13.27
N VAL A 114 -7.07 -2.08 13.36
CA VAL A 114 -6.17 -2.07 12.19
C VAL A 114 -6.37 -3.31 11.33
N VAL A 115 -6.48 -4.50 11.93
CA VAL A 115 -6.65 -5.75 11.19
C VAL A 115 -8.04 -5.86 10.56
N LYS A 116 -9.10 -5.44 11.27
CA LYS A 116 -10.49 -5.55 10.79
C LYS A 116 -10.87 -4.44 9.81
N ASN A 117 -10.46 -3.22 10.09
CA ASN A 117 -10.93 -2.04 9.36
C ASN A 117 -9.86 -1.49 8.41
N GLY A 118 -8.62 -1.93 8.59
CA GLY A 118 -7.47 -1.38 7.91
C GLY A 118 -7.10 0.01 8.41
N SER A 119 -5.87 0.40 8.17
CA SER A 119 -5.42 1.79 8.32
C SER A 119 -4.96 2.28 6.95
N TRP A 120 -5.94 2.49 6.07
CA TRP A 120 -5.69 2.76 4.65
C TRP A 120 -4.69 3.89 4.46
N GLY A 121 -4.91 5.04 5.09
CA GLY A 121 -4.06 6.21 4.92
C GLY A 121 -2.60 5.95 5.31
N ILE A 122 -2.36 5.27 6.41
CA ILE A 122 -0.99 4.97 6.86
C ILE A 122 -0.31 4.02 5.87
N ILE A 123 -0.99 2.98 5.42
CA ILE A 123 -0.44 2.03 4.44
C ILE A 123 -0.23 2.68 3.09
N HIS A 124 -1.14 3.54 2.67
CA HIS A 124 -1.03 4.32 1.46
C HIS A 124 0.27 5.15 1.45
N GLU A 125 0.55 5.90 2.52
CA GLU A 125 1.78 6.69 2.61
C GLU A 125 3.05 5.82 2.67
N ILE A 126 3.01 4.68 3.37
CA ILE A 126 4.11 3.71 3.36
C ILE A 126 4.38 3.24 1.92
N ASN A 127 3.34 2.92 1.17
CA ASN A 127 3.47 2.34 -0.15
C ASN A 127 4.00 3.32 -1.21
N HIS A 128 3.82 4.62 -1.06
CA HIS A 128 4.50 5.60 -1.90
C HIS A 128 6.03 5.44 -1.91
N HIS A 129 6.61 4.95 -0.83
CA HIS A 129 8.04 4.67 -0.76
C HIS A 129 8.47 3.42 -1.54
N TYR A 130 7.58 2.43 -1.61
CA TYR A 130 7.83 1.18 -2.35
C TYR A 130 7.38 1.27 -3.81
N GLN A 131 6.42 2.13 -4.12
CA GLN A 131 5.96 2.45 -5.45
C GLN A 131 7.06 3.11 -6.32
N ARG A 132 8.21 3.42 -5.78
CA ARG A 132 9.28 4.18 -6.42
C ARG A 132 9.79 3.59 -7.75
N ARG A 133 9.72 2.27 -7.93
CA ARG A 133 9.92 1.65 -9.24
C ARG A 133 8.72 1.82 -10.16
N TYR A 134 7.53 1.93 -9.57
CA TYR A 134 6.30 2.27 -10.27
C TYR A 134 6.24 3.75 -10.65
N ASN A 135 6.91 4.65 -9.93
CA ASN A 135 7.00 6.06 -10.31
C ASN A 135 7.81 6.26 -11.60
N ASN A 136 8.83 5.44 -11.84
CA ASN A 136 9.42 5.41 -13.17
C ASN A 136 8.41 4.97 -14.23
N TYR A 137 7.42 4.20 -13.84
CA TYR A 137 6.30 3.79 -14.66
C TYR A 137 5.18 4.85 -14.69
N SER A 138 4.91 5.59 -13.61
CA SER A 138 3.81 6.57 -13.53
C SER A 138 4.19 7.93 -14.11
N ASP A 139 5.38 8.45 -13.85
CA ASP A 139 5.86 9.69 -14.45
C ASP A 139 6.19 9.49 -15.94
N GLU A 140 6.71 8.33 -16.28
CA GLU A 140 7.00 7.95 -17.65
C GLU A 140 5.77 7.43 -18.40
N TRP A 141 4.75 6.91 -17.72
CA TRP A 141 3.47 6.58 -18.35
C TRP A 141 2.74 7.83 -18.82
N GLY A 142 3.16 9.00 -18.34
CA GLY A 142 2.55 10.27 -18.74
C GLY A 142 1.04 10.24 -18.49
N LEU A 143 0.61 9.39 -17.54
CA LEU A 143 -0.79 9.22 -17.16
C LEU A 143 -1.24 10.32 -16.21
N GLY A 144 -0.29 11.22 -15.83
CA GLY A 144 -0.53 12.29 -14.89
C GLY A 144 -0.33 11.85 -13.43
N THR A 145 -0.34 12.82 -12.55
CA THR A 145 -0.19 12.62 -11.10
C THR A 145 -1.25 11.68 -10.51
N ASP A 146 -2.40 11.56 -11.14
CA ASP A 146 -3.52 10.74 -10.68
C ASP A 146 -3.19 9.24 -10.66
N PHE A 147 -2.34 8.78 -11.58
CA PHE A 147 -1.92 7.37 -11.59
C PHE A 147 -0.97 7.00 -10.47
N THR A 148 -0.24 7.95 -9.92
CA THR A 148 0.59 7.73 -8.74
C THR A 148 -0.29 7.28 -7.58
N GLU A 149 -1.43 7.93 -7.37
CA GLU A 149 -2.38 7.57 -6.33
C GLU A 149 -3.07 6.22 -6.60
N ILE A 150 -3.46 5.97 -7.85
CA ILE A 150 -4.14 4.73 -8.25
C ILE A 150 -3.24 3.52 -8.06
N THR A 151 -2.01 3.56 -8.58
CA THR A 151 -1.06 2.45 -8.47
C THR A 151 -0.61 2.25 -7.02
N ASN A 152 -0.54 3.31 -6.23
CA ASN A 152 -0.29 3.23 -4.81
C ASN A 152 -1.45 2.56 -4.06
N ASN A 153 -2.67 2.91 -4.37
CA ASN A 153 -3.85 2.25 -3.81
C ASN A 153 -3.89 0.76 -4.16
N ALA A 154 -3.54 0.42 -5.40
CA ALA A 154 -3.44 -0.96 -5.83
C ALA A 154 -2.39 -1.76 -5.04
N LEU A 155 -1.22 -1.19 -4.80
CA LEU A 155 -0.17 -1.81 -3.98
C LEU A 155 -0.61 -1.93 -2.52
N SER A 156 -1.27 -0.91 -1.98
CA SER A 156 -1.79 -0.91 -0.61
C SER A 156 -2.80 -2.03 -0.41
N ALA A 157 -3.70 -2.20 -1.37
CA ALA A 157 -4.66 -3.29 -1.39
C ALA A 157 -3.97 -4.66 -1.43
N ALA A 158 -3.00 -4.83 -2.32
CA ALA A 158 -2.26 -6.08 -2.44
C ALA A 158 -1.52 -6.44 -1.14
N SER A 159 -0.89 -5.48 -0.48
CA SER A 159 -0.20 -5.67 0.79
C SER A 159 -1.16 -6.15 1.89
N TYR A 160 -2.34 -5.56 1.95
CA TYR A 160 -3.39 -5.98 2.90
C TYR A 160 -3.90 -7.39 2.63
N ILE A 161 -4.20 -7.70 1.38
CA ILE A 161 -4.72 -9.02 1.00
C ILE A 161 -3.69 -10.10 1.34
N LEU A 162 -2.42 -9.86 1.04
CA LEU A 162 -1.36 -10.80 1.39
C LEU A 162 -1.25 -10.98 2.90
N TYR A 163 -1.34 -9.89 3.66
CA TYR A 163 -1.30 -9.97 5.11
C TYR A 163 -2.46 -10.80 5.67
N THR A 164 -3.70 -10.52 5.24
CA THR A 164 -4.88 -11.24 5.74
C THR A 164 -4.85 -12.72 5.37
N ASN A 165 -4.36 -13.08 4.19
CA ASN A 165 -4.18 -14.47 3.80
C ASN A 165 -3.15 -15.19 4.68
N ILE A 166 -2.06 -14.52 5.03
CA ILE A 166 -1.05 -15.06 5.95
C ILE A 166 -1.63 -15.21 7.36
N ALA A 167 -2.35 -14.21 7.86
CA ALA A 167 -3.00 -14.25 9.17
C ALA A 167 -4.04 -15.40 9.23
N ALA A 168 -4.89 -15.52 8.23
CA ALA A 168 -5.87 -16.61 8.13
C ALA A 168 -5.19 -18.00 8.10
N SER A 169 -4.05 -18.15 7.42
CA SER A 169 -3.31 -19.41 7.41
C SER A 169 -2.74 -19.81 8.77
N ARG A 170 -2.60 -18.85 9.69
CA ARG A 170 -2.18 -19.05 11.09
C ARG A 170 -3.35 -19.25 12.04
N GLY A 171 -4.59 -19.23 11.54
CA GLY A 171 -5.81 -19.29 12.38
C GLY A 171 -6.10 -17.98 13.11
N GLU A 172 -5.48 -16.87 12.72
CA GLU A 172 -5.75 -15.54 13.26
C GLU A 172 -7.04 -14.99 12.61
N GLU A 173 -8.02 -14.61 13.45
CA GLU A 173 -9.23 -13.96 12.95
C GLU A 173 -8.91 -12.54 12.45
N GLY A 174 -9.07 -12.33 11.18
CA GLY A 174 -8.87 -11.04 10.56
C GLY A 174 -9.06 -11.14 9.05
N THR A 175 -10.28 -11.43 8.63
CA THR A 175 -10.63 -11.29 7.23
C THR A 175 -10.82 -9.81 6.96
N TYR A 176 -9.82 -9.19 6.37
CA TYR A 176 -9.99 -7.87 5.78
C TYR A 176 -11.05 -8.00 4.68
N ASP A 177 -12.17 -7.32 4.88
CA ASP A 177 -13.22 -7.29 3.88
C ASP A 177 -12.79 -6.37 2.75
N TRP A 178 -12.23 -6.96 1.70
CA TRP A 178 -11.85 -6.30 0.49
C TRP A 178 -12.95 -5.39 -0.09
N ASN A 179 -14.21 -5.75 0.10
CA ASN A 179 -15.35 -4.95 -0.32
C ASN A 179 -15.48 -3.64 0.47
N LYS A 180 -14.85 -3.53 1.64
CA LYS A 180 -14.84 -2.28 2.42
C LYS A 180 -13.76 -1.30 2.00
N VAL A 181 -12.67 -1.76 1.38
CA VAL A 181 -11.59 -0.86 0.90
C VAL A 181 -11.96 -0.16 -0.38
N ALA A 182 -12.69 -0.84 -1.20
CA ALA A 182 -13.29 -0.29 -2.36
C ALA A 182 -14.74 -0.78 -2.33
N ASP A 183 -15.68 0.08 -2.03
CA ASP A 183 -16.99 -0.10 -2.63
C ASP A 183 -16.91 0.49 -4.05
N PRO A 184 -16.24 -0.22 -4.98
CA PRO A 184 -16.06 0.27 -6.34
C PRO A 184 -17.37 0.23 -7.08
N TYR A 185 -18.33 -0.59 -6.61
CA TYR A 185 -19.61 -0.77 -7.26
C TYR A 185 -20.57 0.40 -7.00
N SER A 186 -20.55 1.01 -5.80
CA SER A 186 -21.41 2.17 -5.56
C SER A 186 -20.90 3.38 -6.34
N SER A 187 -19.60 3.63 -6.33
CA SER A 187 -18.99 4.73 -7.09
C SER A 187 -19.11 4.52 -8.60
N LEU A 188 -18.95 3.28 -9.08
CA LEU A 188 -19.09 2.97 -10.51
C LEU A 188 -20.55 3.06 -10.96
N LYS A 189 -21.50 2.53 -10.18
CA LYS A 189 -22.93 2.71 -10.48
C LYS A 189 -23.30 4.17 -10.59
N GLN A 190 -22.89 4.99 -9.66
CA GLN A 190 -23.17 6.42 -9.68
C GLN A 190 -22.59 7.07 -10.95
N GLN A 191 -21.35 6.75 -11.30
CA GLN A 191 -20.70 7.32 -12.49
C GLN A 191 -21.34 6.84 -13.80
N ILE A 192 -21.71 5.58 -13.90
CA ILE A 192 -22.43 5.04 -15.09
C ILE A 192 -23.80 5.71 -15.21
N PHE A 193 -24.53 5.86 -14.11
CA PHE A 193 -25.86 6.50 -14.14
C PHE A 193 -25.78 8.01 -14.38
N GLU A 194 -24.71 8.67 -13.97
CA GLU A 194 -24.46 10.09 -14.20
C GLU A 194 -23.86 10.38 -15.59
N GLY A 195 -23.61 9.35 -16.39
CA GLY A 195 -23.09 9.48 -17.76
C GLY A 195 -21.63 10.00 -17.80
N VAL A 196 -20.89 9.81 -16.74
CA VAL A 196 -19.46 10.18 -16.70
C VAL A 196 -18.69 9.20 -17.59
N LYS A 197 -17.94 9.73 -18.56
CA LYS A 197 -17.08 8.92 -19.40
C LYS A 197 -16.05 8.16 -18.58
N TYR A 198 -15.89 6.86 -18.87
CA TYR A 198 -14.87 6.03 -18.27
C TYR A 198 -13.47 6.55 -18.63
N TYR A 199 -12.76 7.02 -17.63
CA TYR A 199 -11.35 7.40 -17.75
C TYR A 199 -10.54 6.61 -16.72
N PRO A 200 -9.60 5.75 -17.15
CA PRO A 200 -8.74 5.03 -16.19
C PRO A 200 -7.98 5.95 -15.23
N GLY A 201 -7.71 7.19 -15.63
CA GLY A 201 -7.06 8.20 -14.81
C GLY A 201 -7.96 8.87 -13.76
N VAL A 202 -9.24 8.54 -13.69
CA VAL A 202 -10.10 9.00 -12.58
C VAL A 202 -9.82 8.09 -11.39
N PRO A 203 -9.39 8.62 -10.22
CA PRO A 203 -8.93 7.81 -9.09
C PRO A 203 -9.89 6.68 -8.70
N ASN A 204 -11.17 6.95 -8.63
CA ASN A 204 -12.17 5.95 -8.27
C ASN A 204 -12.31 4.83 -9.31
N ILE A 205 -12.21 5.16 -10.59
CA ILE A 205 -12.33 4.19 -11.70
C ILE A 205 -11.06 3.34 -11.79
N GLY A 206 -9.89 3.94 -11.67
CA GLY A 206 -8.62 3.22 -11.63
C GLY A 206 -8.54 2.26 -10.44
N ASN A 207 -8.95 2.70 -9.27
CA ASN A 207 -9.04 1.83 -8.09
C ASN A 207 -9.99 0.65 -8.32
N PHE A 208 -11.13 0.88 -8.97
CA PHE A 208 -12.08 -0.17 -9.34
C PHE A 208 -11.44 -1.18 -10.29
N MET A 209 -10.76 -0.72 -11.33
CA MET A 209 -10.10 -1.58 -12.31
C MET A 209 -9.09 -2.52 -11.64
N PHE A 210 -8.17 -1.98 -10.84
CA PHE A 210 -7.17 -2.78 -10.15
C PHE A 210 -7.77 -3.69 -9.09
N SER A 211 -8.80 -3.24 -8.38
CA SER A 211 -9.54 -4.07 -7.42
C SER A 211 -10.22 -5.25 -8.10
N THR A 212 -10.81 -5.01 -9.27
CA THR A 212 -11.44 -6.08 -10.06
C THR A 212 -10.41 -7.08 -10.52
N PHE A 213 -9.25 -6.66 -11.00
CA PHE A 213 -8.18 -7.58 -11.36
C PHE A 213 -7.72 -8.42 -10.17
N ALA A 214 -7.47 -7.79 -9.02
CA ALA A 214 -7.04 -8.52 -7.83
C ALA A 214 -8.09 -9.56 -7.37
N HIS A 215 -9.37 -9.25 -7.51
CA HIS A 215 -10.46 -10.19 -7.22
C HIS A 215 -10.53 -11.34 -8.24
N GLU A 216 -10.44 -11.02 -9.53
CA GLU A 216 -10.62 -11.98 -10.61
C GLU A 216 -9.47 -12.98 -10.75
N ILE A 217 -8.23 -12.52 -10.66
CA ILE A 217 -7.04 -13.37 -10.81
C ILE A 217 -6.48 -13.86 -9.47
N GLY A 218 -7.02 -13.36 -8.39
CA GLY A 218 -6.54 -13.61 -7.02
C GLY A 218 -5.34 -12.74 -6.62
N PRO A 219 -5.20 -12.47 -5.32
CA PRO A 219 -4.25 -11.48 -4.80
C PRO A 219 -2.79 -11.84 -5.09
N ILE A 220 -2.43 -13.12 -5.03
CA ILE A 220 -1.06 -13.57 -5.29
C ILE A 220 -0.70 -13.36 -6.77
N ASN A 221 -1.59 -13.75 -7.70
CA ASN A 221 -1.37 -13.53 -9.12
C ASN A 221 -1.34 -12.04 -9.46
N TYR A 222 -2.19 -11.23 -8.81
CA TYR A 222 -2.19 -9.79 -8.97
C TYR A 222 -0.82 -9.18 -8.61
N VAL A 223 -0.27 -9.52 -7.45
CA VAL A 223 1.07 -9.08 -7.02
C VAL A 223 2.14 -9.57 -8.00
N ASN A 224 2.05 -10.83 -8.46
CA ASN A 224 2.99 -11.39 -9.42
C ASN A 224 2.93 -10.67 -10.78
N VAL A 225 1.73 -10.26 -11.23
CA VAL A 225 1.58 -9.46 -12.46
C VAL A 225 2.30 -8.12 -12.31
N ILE A 226 2.05 -7.41 -11.21
CA ILE A 226 2.73 -6.14 -10.92
C ILE A 226 4.25 -6.34 -10.90
N LYS A 227 4.73 -7.33 -10.17
CA LYS A 227 6.15 -7.65 -10.05
C LYS A 227 6.79 -8.00 -11.40
N SER A 228 6.05 -8.70 -12.26
CA SER A 228 6.53 -9.13 -13.57
C SER A 228 6.86 -7.97 -14.51
N THR A 229 6.31 -6.79 -14.29
CA THR A 229 6.67 -5.61 -15.08
C THR A 229 8.15 -5.24 -14.95
N TYR A 230 8.79 -5.63 -13.86
CA TYR A 230 10.20 -5.37 -13.57
C TYR A 230 11.12 -6.57 -13.74
N GLU A 231 10.64 -7.76 -13.38
CA GLU A 231 11.47 -8.96 -13.29
C GLU A 231 11.15 -9.97 -14.39
N GLY A 232 10.07 -9.73 -15.13
CA GLY A 232 9.43 -10.74 -15.93
C GLY A 232 8.67 -11.74 -15.04
N GLY A 233 7.85 -12.57 -15.66
CA GLY A 233 7.05 -13.56 -14.93
C GLY A 233 6.50 -14.63 -15.85
N THR A 234 6.16 -15.78 -15.25
CA THR A 234 5.50 -16.88 -15.98
C THR A 234 4.08 -17.02 -15.46
N PHE A 235 3.10 -16.93 -16.34
CA PHE A 235 1.68 -17.06 -16.05
C PHE A 235 1.06 -18.07 -17.00
N ASN A 236 0.36 -19.06 -16.48
CA ASN A 236 -0.27 -20.12 -17.28
C ASN A 236 0.70 -20.76 -18.29
N GLY A 237 1.98 -20.91 -17.91
CA GLY A 237 3.04 -21.50 -18.77
C GLY A 237 3.64 -20.53 -19.80
N ILE A 238 3.20 -19.29 -19.86
CA ILE A 238 3.69 -18.25 -20.78
C ILE A 238 4.64 -17.34 -20.00
N TYR A 239 5.90 -17.24 -20.43
CA TYR A 239 6.84 -16.29 -19.89
C TYR A 239 6.68 -14.94 -20.56
N ILE A 240 6.53 -13.89 -19.74
CA ILE A 240 6.48 -12.50 -20.17
C ILE A 240 7.74 -11.80 -19.65
N PRO A 241 8.59 -11.24 -20.51
CA PRO A 241 9.80 -10.54 -20.08
C PRO A 241 9.47 -9.26 -19.31
N PRO A 242 10.44 -8.68 -18.58
CA PRO A 242 10.28 -7.34 -18.02
C PRO A 242 9.93 -6.33 -19.11
N TYR A 243 9.12 -5.33 -18.76
CA TYR A 243 8.85 -4.22 -19.66
C TYR A 243 10.13 -3.39 -19.85
N ASP A 244 10.57 -3.19 -21.07
CA ASP A 244 11.78 -2.42 -21.37
C ASP A 244 11.45 -0.96 -21.72
N TYR A 245 11.29 -0.13 -20.69
CA TYR A 245 11.04 1.31 -20.83
C TYR A 245 12.18 2.09 -21.52
N ARG A 246 13.38 1.51 -21.65
CA ARG A 246 14.47 2.14 -22.40
C ARG A 246 14.17 2.23 -23.89
N LEU A 247 13.34 1.36 -24.41
CA LEU A 247 12.90 1.41 -25.80
C LEU A 247 12.05 2.64 -26.09
N GLU A 248 11.30 3.15 -25.08
CA GLU A 248 10.52 4.37 -25.23
C GLU A 248 11.40 5.62 -25.36
N SER A 249 12.42 5.72 -24.49
CA SER A 249 13.37 6.84 -24.55
C SER A 249 14.13 6.91 -25.86
N GLN A 250 14.18 5.80 -26.60
CA GLN A 250 14.78 5.69 -27.92
C GLN A 250 13.76 5.86 -29.08
N GLY A 251 12.49 6.17 -28.75
CA GLY A 251 11.43 6.34 -29.74
C GLY A 251 10.89 5.03 -30.33
N GLY A 252 11.24 3.88 -29.74
CA GLY A 252 10.83 2.56 -30.21
C GLY A 252 9.44 2.08 -29.72
N LEU A 253 9.00 2.56 -28.55
CA LEU A 253 7.68 2.25 -27.99
C LEU A 253 6.90 3.55 -27.74
N LYS A 254 5.59 3.50 -27.82
CA LYS A 254 4.70 4.61 -27.52
C LYS A 254 4.10 4.44 -26.14
N ARG A 255 3.60 5.52 -25.57
CA ARG A 255 2.86 5.53 -24.30
C ARG A 255 1.75 4.48 -24.23
N ASP A 256 1.04 4.28 -25.31
CA ASP A 256 -0.07 3.33 -25.40
C ASP A 256 0.40 1.87 -25.27
N ASP A 257 1.65 1.57 -25.64
CA ASP A 257 2.25 0.22 -25.55
C ASP A 257 2.33 -0.29 -24.10
N ARG A 258 2.36 0.59 -23.10
CA ARG A 258 2.37 0.23 -21.68
C ARG A 258 1.03 -0.25 -21.19
N TYR A 259 -0.05 0.36 -21.67
CA TYR A 259 -1.40 -0.12 -21.36
C TYR A 259 -1.61 -1.50 -21.98
N ASP A 260 -1.13 -1.68 -23.20
CA ASP A 260 -1.21 -2.95 -23.89
C ASP A 260 -0.37 -4.02 -23.18
N ASP A 261 0.84 -3.70 -22.71
CA ASP A 261 1.66 -4.62 -21.91
C ASP A 261 0.96 -5.01 -20.60
N MET A 262 0.40 -4.03 -19.88
CA MET A 262 -0.33 -4.29 -18.65
C MET A 262 -1.58 -5.15 -18.91
N ALA A 263 -2.37 -4.79 -19.93
CA ALA A 263 -3.53 -5.56 -20.34
C ALA A 263 -3.16 -7.00 -20.68
N TYR A 264 -2.11 -7.18 -21.47
CA TYR A 264 -1.60 -8.48 -21.85
C TYR A 264 -1.22 -9.34 -20.64
N ARG A 265 -0.48 -8.76 -19.66
CA ARG A 265 -0.09 -9.48 -18.44
C ARG A 265 -1.30 -9.92 -17.62
N PHE A 266 -2.29 -9.06 -17.45
CA PHE A 266 -3.52 -9.43 -16.77
C PHE A 266 -4.33 -10.50 -17.52
N CYS A 267 -4.42 -10.39 -18.84
CA CYS A 267 -5.10 -11.40 -19.67
C CYS A 267 -4.42 -12.77 -19.56
N VAL A 268 -3.09 -12.81 -19.64
CA VAL A 268 -2.34 -14.06 -19.52
C VAL A 268 -2.46 -14.63 -18.10
N ALA A 269 -2.35 -13.82 -17.07
CA ALA A 269 -2.46 -14.26 -15.69
C ALA A 269 -3.87 -14.78 -15.34
N GLY A 270 -4.90 -14.12 -15.84
CA GLY A 270 -6.29 -14.50 -15.61
C GLY A 270 -6.85 -15.54 -16.58
N GLY A 271 -6.11 -15.85 -17.65
CA GLY A 271 -6.53 -16.83 -18.65
C GLY A 271 -7.74 -16.39 -19.49
N ARG A 272 -8.03 -15.09 -19.56
CA ARG A 272 -9.13 -14.53 -20.34
C ARG A 272 -8.85 -13.09 -20.77
N ASP A 273 -9.67 -12.59 -21.70
CA ASP A 273 -9.54 -11.23 -22.24
C ASP A 273 -10.09 -10.19 -21.24
N TYR A 274 -9.21 -9.31 -20.79
CA TYR A 274 -9.51 -8.15 -19.95
C TYR A 274 -9.28 -6.83 -20.68
N THR A 275 -8.98 -6.84 -21.98
CA THR A 275 -8.65 -5.62 -22.74
C THR A 275 -9.75 -4.57 -22.68
N TRP A 276 -10.99 -5.00 -22.60
CA TRP A 276 -12.14 -4.10 -22.47
C TRP A 276 -12.17 -3.27 -21.17
N TYR A 277 -11.44 -3.69 -20.10
CA TYR A 277 -11.28 -2.88 -18.90
C TYR A 277 -10.26 -1.75 -19.05
N ILE A 278 -9.34 -1.88 -20.01
CA ILE A 278 -8.17 -1.04 -20.14
C ILE A 278 -8.24 -0.19 -21.41
N GLN A 279 -9.12 -0.53 -22.36
CA GLN A 279 -9.24 0.22 -23.60
C GLN A 279 -9.63 1.68 -23.34
N LYS A 280 -8.78 2.56 -23.86
CA LYS A 280 -9.05 3.97 -23.99
C LYS A 280 -9.91 4.18 -25.22
N GLU A 281 -11.16 4.67 -25.06
CA GLU A 281 -11.92 5.22 -26.17
C GLU A 281 -11.34 6.56 -26.67
#